data_201461e7d27c8b27f32cc045a40c30aa
#
_entry.id   201461e7d27c8b27f32cc045a40c30aa
#
_cell.length_a   1.000
_cell.length_b   1.000
_cell.length_c   1.000
_cell.angle_alpha   90.00
_cell.angle_beta   90.00
_cell.angle_gamma   90.00
#
_symmetry.space_group_name_H-M   'P 1'
#
loop_
_entity.id
_entity.type
_entity.pdbx_description
1 polymer ?
#
loop_
_entity_poly.entity_id
_entity_poly.type
_entity_poly.pdbx_seq_one_letter_code
_entity_poly.pdbx_strand_id
1 'polypeptide(L)'
;MLVDATQHFNIHYCTAAGALLIAYYATPYLLDPHDYRRRFSGPWVASFTNRWLSKDFSSGHHCDTLVRLHEKYGKFVRIGPNHISIADPEALEAVYGHSNGLLKSEFYETFNPGSERDVFNVRDRADHTLKRKRIANIFSLQSILAFEPRVKEHLQQFCAQLDMRCERSLKNTSGFNWSAKGGRAVLNFPPQLAYLTFDIISDLALGVPFRMVERQKDSTPASLASSGNIQGISPIHTNAVGAQAAVALGPYPPWIQKLLLFGTPFNIPALITLRDFRNTTKAAVDARINRMKNDGQEDEERGADLMDRLFEIKNPDGSPLSREDIDAQAFLVFSAGSDTTANSLSGLSYYIASNPRARKKLQEELDSALSSSVEFDDDQVAHTVPSYEQIKNLPYLNACVKEGLRLYSTLGLGLPRVVPPGKTLTIAGETFNAGSVISVPSYLTNRSSVWGSDPEAYRPERWIEDTTGSLNKYFAAFSFGPRACLGRNLANLNLLLIAATFFHRYDVELASPSTKLSIKEGIVRESTRCELSLKRRV
;
A
#
# COMPACT_ATOMS: atom_id res chain seq x y z
N MET A 1 33.63 -49.12 8.99
CA MET A 1 34.44 -48.09 8.31
C MET A 1 33.59 -47.04 7.54
N LEU A 2 32.67 -47.40 6.64
CA LEU A 2 31.83 -46.43 5.95
C LEU A 2 30.77 -45.73 6.86
N VAL A 3 30.26 -46.45 7.85
CA VAL A 3 29.28 -45.88 8.82
C VAL A 3 29.94 -44.89 9.78
N ASP A 4 31.20 -45.15 10.20
CA ASP A 4 31.95 -44.23 11.06
C ASP A 4 32.32 -42.93 10.31
N ALA A 5 32.71 -43.03 9.04
CA ALA A 5 33.08 -41.88 8.24
C ALA A 5 31.87 -40.93 8.00
N THR A 6 30.68 -41.49 7.81
CA THR A 6 29.46 -40.69 7.65
C THR A 6 28.99 -40.03 8.95
N GLN A 7 29.19 -40.68 10.10
CA GLN A 7 28.88 -40.07 11.40
C GLN A 7 29.86 -38.94 11.75
N HIS A 8 31.13 -39.11 11.55
CA HIS A 8 32.12 -38.05 11.75
C HIS A 8 31.94 -36.88 10.78
N PHE A 9 31.62 -37.16 9.52
CA PHE A 9 31.30 -36.13 8.54
C PHE A 9 30.06 -35.30 8.98
N ASN A 10 29.01 -35.92 9.44
CA ASN A 10 27.79 -35.22 9.93
C ASN A 10 28.07 -34.38 11.19
N ILE A 11 28.91 -34.89 12.14
CA ILE A 11 29.23 -34.14 13.37
C ILE A 11 30.05 -32.88 13.03
N HIS A 12 31.05 -32.98 12.16
CA HIS A 12 31.85 -31.81 11.78
C HIS A 12 31.03 -30.74 11.03
N TYR A 13 30.13 -31.14 10.17
CA TYR A 13 29.21 -30.17 9.51
C TYR A 13 28.24 -29.54 10.49
N CYS A 14 27.67 -30.31 11.41
CA CYS A 14 26.78 -29.78 12.45
C CYS A 14 27.51 -28.81 13.40
N THR A 15 28.76 -29.14 13.79
CA THR A 15 29.57 -28.25 14.63
C THR A 15 29.99 -26.99 13.90
N ALA A 16 30.38 -27.08 12.63
CA ALA A 16 30.72 -25.93 11.80
C ALA A 16 29.48 -25.02 11.56
N ALA A 17 28.33 -25.61 11.26
CA ALA A 17 27.10 -24.89 11.11
C ALA A 17 26.67 -24.21 12.42
N GLY A 18 26.82 -24.90 13.55
CA GLY A 18 26.58 -24.33 14.89
C GLY A 18 27.54 -23.18 15.22
N ALA A 19 28.83 -23.33 14.92
CA ALA A 19 29.80 -22.25 15.12
C ALA A 19 29.52 -21.04 14.21
N LEU A 20 29.15 -21.23 12.96
CA LEU A 20 28.76 -20.16 12.05
C LEU A 20 27.47 -19.45 12.52
N LEU A 21 26.51 -20.20 13.04
CA LEU A 21 25.30 -19.65 13.59
C LEU A 21 25.59 -18.79 14.84
N ILE A 22 26.42 -19.31 15.74
CA ILE A 22 26.87 -18.57 16.94
C ILE A 22 27.64 -17.31 16.52
N ALA A 23 28.56 -17.42 15.59
CA ALA A 23 29.32 -16.28 15.07
C ALA A 23 28.37 -15.23 14.44
N TYR A 24 27.39 -15.65 13.65
CA TYR A 24 26.40 -14.76 13.06
C TYR A 24 25.62 -13.96 14.10
N TYR A 25 25.19 -14.59 15.19
CA TYR A 25 24.46 -13.90 16.24
C TYR A 25 25.35 -13.14 17.24
N ALA A 26 26.53 -13.65 17.53
CA ALA A 26 27.44 -13.04 18.49
C ALA A 26 28.21 -11.84 17.91
N THR A 27 28.59 -11.90 16.64
CA THR A 27 29.44 -10.87 16.01
C THR A 27 28.80 -9.47 16.03
N PRO A 28 27.54 -9.25 15.62
CA PRO A 28 26.89 -7.94 15.71
C PRO A 28 26.76 -7.44 17.16
N TYR A 29 26.57 -8.37 18.10
CA TYR A 29 26.51 -8.04 19.52
C TYR A 29 27.87 -7.66 20.09
N LEU A 30 28.93 -8.39 19.75
CA LEU A 30 30.28 -8.13 20.27
C LEU A 30 30.90 -6.86 19.66
N LEU A 31 30.76 -6.70 18.35
CA LEU A 31 31.36 -5.58 17.64
C LEU A 31 30.65 -4.26 17.91
N ASP A 32 29.30 -4.26 18.02
CA ASP A 32 28.45 -3.07 18.21
C ASP A 32 29.13 -1.76 17.71
N PRO A 33 29.45 -1.66 16.41
CA PRO A 33 30.36 -0.63 15.89
C PRO A 33 29.82 0.79 16.07
N HIS A 34 28.55 0.93 16.41
CA HIS A 34 27.85 2.20 16.61
C HIS A 34 27.53 2.47 18.07
N ASP A 35 27.90 1.59 19.00
CA ASP A 35 27.56 1.62 20.43
C ASP A 35 26.05 1.77 20.71
N TYR A 36 25.22 1.17 19.83
CA TYR A 36 23.75 1.31 19.90
C TYR A 36 23.12 0.61 21.10
N ARG A 37 23.80 -0.37 21.68
CA ARG A 37 23.33 -1.05 22.89
C ARG A 37 23.32 -0.16 24.11
N ARG A 38 24.28 0.75 24.23
CA ARG A 38 24.38 1.72 25.32
C ARG A 38 23.52 2.94 25.06
N ARG A 39 23.48 3.40 23.80
CA ARG A 39 22.81 4.64 23.41
C ARG A 39 21.30 4.48 23.28
N PHE A 40 20.82 3.36 22.76
CA PHE A 40 19.41 3.17 22.44
C PHE A 40 18.83 1.92 23.08
N SER A 41 17.84 2.12 23.93
CA SER A 41 17.06 1.04 24.54
C SER A 41 16.19 0.33 23.51
N GLY A 42 15.85 -0.94 23.77
CA GLY A 42 15.00 -1.75 22.91
C GLY A 42 14.92 -3.19 23.36
N PRO A 43 14.22 -4.07 22.63
CA PRO A 43 14.21 -5.49 22.95
C PRO A 43 15.63 -6.05 22.93
N TRP A 44 16.02 -6.75 24.01
CA TRP A 44 17.40 -7.24 24.14
C TRP A 44 17.82 -8.18 23.00
N VAL A 45 16.88 -9.01 22.51
CA VAL A 45 17.11 -9.91 21.36
C VAL A 45 17.45 -9.13 20.08
N ALA A 46 16.82 -7.96 19.88
CA ALA A 46 17.10 -7.08 18.74
C ALA A 46 18.54 -6.50 18.77
N SER A 47 19.26 -6.63 19.87
CA SER A 47 20.67 -6.19 19.98
C SER A 47 21.62 -6.99 19.11
N PHE A 48 21.33 -8.26 18.86
CA PHE A 48 22.26 -9.19 18.20
C PHE A 48 21.65 -9.94 17.03
N THR A 49 20.34 -9.78 16.76
CA THR A 49 19.71 -10.50 15.64
C THR A 49 18.55 -9.75 15.03
N ASN A 50 18.41 -9.84 13.71
CA ASN A 50 17.25 -9.36 12.97
C ASN A 50 16.03 -10.31 13.09
N ARG A 51 16.20 -11.50 13.69
CA ARG A 51 15.13 -12.48 13.85
C ARG A 51 13.96 -11.93 14.67
N TRP A 52 14.25 -11.07 15.67
CA TRP A 52 13.19 -10.42 16.46
C TRP A 52 12.28 -9.57 15.54
N LEU A 53 12.88 -8.69 14.73
CA LEU A 53 12.13 -7.80 13.84
C LEU A 53 11.38 -8.59 12.75
N SER A 54 12.00 -9.63 12.19
CA SER A 54 11.37 -10.53 11.23
C SER A 54 10.14 -11.23 11.82
N LYS A 55 10.25 -11.74 13.06
CA LYS A 55 9.12 -12.35 13.78
C LYS A 55 8.02 -11.33 14.07
N ASP A 56 8.38 -10.13 14.46
CA ASP A 56 7.42 -9.06 14.74
C ASP A 56 6.65 -8.65 13.46
N PHE A 57 7.33 -8.48 12.34
CA PHE A 57 6.69 -8.28 11.04
C PHE A 57 5.75 -9.43 10.66
N SER A 58 6.16 -10.68 10.91
CA SER A 58 5.34 -11.86 10.64
C SER A 58 4.08 -11.93 11.51
N SER A 59 4.06 -11.25 12.67
CA SER A 59 2.91 -11.22 13.58
C SER A 59 1.70 -10.49 13.00
N GLY A 60 1.93 -9.57 12.06
CA GLY A 60 0.89 -8.72 11.48
C GLY A 60 0.40 -7.57 12.38
N HIS A 61 1.18 -7.22 13.44
CA HIS A 61 0.84 -6.19 14.44
C HIS A 61 2.05 -5.29 14.78
N HIS A 62 2.89 -5.02 13.79
CA HIS A 62 4.14 -4.27 13.98
C HIS A 62 3.91 -2.85 14.52
N CYS A 63 2.92 -2.12 14.00
CA CYS A 63 2.62 -0.76 14.47
C CYS A 63 2.23 -0.73 15.95
N ASP A 64 1.40 -1.67 16.39
CA ASP A 64 1.03 -1.78 17.81
C ASP A 64 2.23 -2.13 18.69
N THR A 65 3.13 -2.96 18.17
CA THR A 65 4.40 -3.27 18.85
C THR A 65 5.28 -2.03 18.97
N LEU A 66 5.40 -1.25 17.90
CA LEU A 66 6.18 0.01 17.92
C LEU A 66 5.59 1.02 18.90
N VAL A 67 4.26 1.16 18.99
CA VAL A 67 3.62 2.03 20.00
C VAL A 67 4.10 1.65 21.40
N ARG A 68 3.91 0.38 21.79
CA ARG A 68 4.35 -0.11 23.10
C ARG A 68 5.85 0.08 23.37
N LEU A 69 6.68 -0.10 22.34
CA LEU A 69 8.13 0.07 22.49
C LEU A 69 8.50 1.54 22.68
N HIS A 70 7.91 2.45 21.91
CA HIS A 70 8.19 3.89 22.04
C HIS A 70 7.59 4.50 23.33
N GLU A 71 6.46 3.99 23.80
CA GLU A 71 5.94 4.34 25.13
C GLU A 71 6.92 3.92 26.25
N LYS A 72 7.52 2.74 26.10
CA LYS A 72 8.44 2.20 27.11
C LYS A 72 9.85 2.79 27.05
N TYR A 73 10.39 2.98 25.87
CA TYR A 73 11.81 3.31 25.67
C TYR A 73 12.05 4.74 25.14
N GLY A 74 10.99 5.46 24.80
CA GLY A 74 11.06 6.85 24.35
C GLY A 74 11.23 7.01 22.84
N LYS A 75 11.74 8.17 22.43
CA LYS A 75 11.79 8.64 21.04
C LYS A 75 12.61 7.74 20.10
N PHE A 76 13.69 7.16 20.58
CA PHE A 76 14.62 6.32 19.81
C PHE A 76 14.58 4.90 20.35
N VAL A 77 14.20 3.96 19.52
CA VAL A 77 14.09 2.54 19.91
C VAL A 77 14.90 1.68 18.96
N ARG A 78 15.79 0.87 19.52
CA ARG A 78 16.54 -0.11 18.74
C ARG A 78 15.69 -1.35 18.46
N ILE A 79 15.43 -1.61 17.17
CA ILE A 79 14.61 -2.73 16.69
C ILE A 79 15.39 -3.78 15.89
N GLY A 80 16.68 -3.56 15.70
CA GLY A 80 17.65 -4.49 15.08
C GLY A 80 19.07 -4.15 15.53
N PRO A 81 20.08 -4.95 15.22
CA PRO A 81 21.46 -4.70 15.63
C PRO A 81 21.97 -3.31 15.24
N ASN A 82 21.62 -2.82 14.06
CA ASN A 82 21.95 -1.51 13.53
C ASN A 82 20.70 -0.71 13.07
N HIS A 83 19.50 -1.11 13.50
CA HIS A 83 18.25 -0.49 13.07
C HIS A 83 17.56 0.25 14.22
N ILE A 84 17.38 1.55 14.05
CA ILE A 84 16.73 2.45 15.02
C ILE A 84 15.41 2.94 14.42
N SER A 85 14.33 2.74 15.18
CA SER A 85 13.03 3.34 14.95
C SER A 85 12.95 4.68 15.67
N ILE A 86 12.46 5.73 15.01
CA ILE A 86 12.38 7.09 15.53
C ILE A 86 10.94 7.57 15.52
N ALA A 87 10.37 7.83 16.70
CA ALA A 87 9.02 8.37 16.87
C ALA A 87 9.08 9.91 17.05
N ASP A 88 9.62 10.59 16.05
CA ASP A 88 9.71 12.05 16.03
C ASP A 88 9.24 12.57 14.67
N PRO A 89 8.15 13.35 14.59
CA PRO A 89 7.68 13.91 13.31
C PRO A 89 8.71 14.86 12.66
N GLU A 90 9.58 15.52 13.42
CA GLU A 90 10.66 16.37 12.86
C GLU A 90 11.74 15.52 12.15
N ALA A 91 11.83 14.23 12.43
CA ALA A 91 12.73 13.31 11.72
C ALA A 91 12.29 12.96 10.30
N LEU A 92 11.03 13.22 9.94
CA LEU A 92 10.48 12.86 8.60
C LEU A 92 11.27 13.52 7.48
N GLU A 93 11.52 14.84 7.55
CA GLU A 93 12.28 15.55 6.53
C GLU A 93 13.76 15.13 6.53
N ALA A 94 14.36 14.93 7.71
CA ALA A 94 15.74 14.49 7.83
C ALA A 94 15.98 13.09 7.22
N VAL A 95 14.99 12.18 7.29
CA VAL A 95 15.13 10.81 6.81
C VAL A 95 14.60 10.63 5.38
N TYR A 96 13.52 11.31 5.01
CA TYR A 96 12.85 11.10 3.72
C TYR A 96 12.93 12.29 2.77
N GLY A 97 13.36 13.46 3.23
CA GLY A 97 13.42 14.70 2.46
C GLY A 97 14.47 14.70 1.33
N HIS A 98 14.52 15.81 0.61
CA HIS A 98 15.33 15.92 -0.61
C HIS A 98 16.85 15.93 -0.36
N SER A 99 17.32 16.50 0.73
CA SER A 99 18.74 16.83 0.94
C SER A 99 19.51 15.81 1.82
N ASN A 100 18.86 14.75 2.30
CA ASN A 100 19.44 13.85 3.29
C ASN A 100 20.53 12.90 2.76
N GLY A 101 20.50 12.59 1.46
CA GLY A 101 21.45 11.67 0.82
C GLY A 101 21.35 10.21 1.24
N LEU A 102 20.36 9.84 2.06
CA LEU A 102 20.16 8.48 2.51
C LEU A 102 19.75 7.55 1.36
N LEU A 103 20.09 6.28 1.49
CA LEU A 103 19.75 5.23 0.53
C LEU A 103 18.63 4.35 1.09
N LYS A 104 17.93 3.64 0.20
CA LYS A 104 17.08 2.52 0.62
C LYS A 104 17.95 1.41 1.20
N SER A 105 17.51 0.79 2.30
CA SER A 105 18.23 -0.33 2.92
C SER A 105 18.08 -1.62 2.11
N GLU A 106 18.73 -2.70 2.54
CA GLU A 106 18.61 -4.03 1.92
C GLU A 106 17.22 -4.66 2.05
N PHE A 107 16.38 -4.10 2.91
CA PHE A 107 14.96 -4.45 3.04
C PHE A 107 14.22 -4.47 1.69
N TYR A 108 14.58 -3.58 0.77
CA TYR A 108 13.90 -3.46 -0.52
C TYR A 108 14.27 -4.55 -1.54
N GLU A 109 15.32 -5.35 -1.27
CA GLU A 109 15.70 -6.46 -2.15
C GLU A 109 14.62 -7.56 -2.18
N THR A 110 13.87 -7.73 -1.10
CA THR A 110 12.77 -8.72 -1.01
C THR A 110 11.58 -8.40 -1.90
N PHE A 111 11.46 -7.13 -2.35
CA PHE A 111 10.39 -6.69 -3.26
C PHE A 111 10.78 -6.75 -4.74
N ASN A 112 11.90 -7.41 -5.06
CA ASN A 112 12.30 -7.64 -6.43
C ASN A 112 11.99 -9.08 -6.87
N PRO A 113 10.79 -9.33 -7.46
CA PRO A 113 10.43 -10.66 -7.92
C PRO A 113 11.11 -11.06 -9.25
N GLY A 114 11.85 -10.15 -9.85
CA GLY A 114 12.43 -10.29 -11.18
C GLY A 114 13.94 -10.06 -11.26
N SER A 115 14.45 -10.06 -12.49
CA SER A 115 15.82 -9.69 -12.82
C SER A 115 16.02 -8.18 -12.84
N GLU A 116 15.02 -7.44 -13.35
CA GLU A 116 15.05 -5.98 -13.44
C GLU A 116 14.39 -5.34 -12.22
N ARG A 117 14.91 -4.19 -11.82
CA ARG A 117 14.40 -3.42 -10.68
C ARG A 117 13.42 -2.34 -11.15
N ASP A 118 12.35 -2.18 -10.40
CA ASP A 118 11.40 -1.10 -10.57
C ASP A 118 11.78 0.16 -9.75
N VAL A 119 11.01 1.23 -9.88
CA VAL A 119 11.26 2.49 -9.16
C VAL A 119 11.07 2.37 -7.64
N PHE A 120 10.32 1.36 -7.15
CA PHE A 120 10.13 1.14 -5.72
C PHE A 120 11.30 0.40 -5.09
N ASN A 121 11.84 -0.65 -5.73
CA ASN A 121 12.86 -1.49 -5.12
C ASN A 121 14.30 -1.09 -5.48
N VAL A 122 14.52 -0.25 -6.50
CA VAL A 122 15.84 0.25 -6.86
C VAL A 122 16.47 1.08 -5.73
N ARG A 123 17.67 0.69 -5.28
CA ARG A 123 18.39 1.32 -4.16
C ARG A 123 19.34 2.40 -4.63
N ASP A 124 20.04 2.17 -5.74
CA ASP A 124 20.94 3.17 -6.33
C ASP A 124 20.21 4.47 -6.63
N ARG A 125 20.88 5.60 -6.40
CA ARG A 125 20.27 6.93 -6.52
C ARG A 125 20.17 7.38 -7.98
N ALA A 126 21.22 7.10 -8.76
CA ALA A 126 21.27 7.54 -10.16
C ALA A 126 20.26 6.72 -10.99
N ASP A 127 20.27 5.39 -10.82
CA ASP A 127 19.33 4.49 -11.47
C ASP A 127 17.87 4.83 -11.09
N HIS A 128 17.60 5.07 -9.80
CA HIS A 128 16.26 5.51 -9.38
C HIS A 128 15.86 6.82 -10.08
N THR A 129 16.76 7.80 -10.13
CA THR A 129 16.46 9.10 -10.74
C THR A 129 16.12 8.93 -12.21
N LEU A 130 16.87 8.09 -12.91
CA LEU A 130 16.63 7.76 -14.31
C LEU A 130 15.27 7.09 -14.51
N LYS A 131 15.01 5.99 -13.77
CA LYS A 131 13.75 5.25 -13.84
C LYS A 131 12.55 6.14 -13.49
N ARG A 132 12.66 6.93 -12.41
CA ARG A 132 11.59 7.84 -12.00
C ARG A 132 11.31 8.92 -13.05
N LYS A 133 12.36 9.53 -13.63
CA LYS A 133 12.22 10.57 -14.67
C LYS A 133 11.49 10.03 -15.89
N ARG A 134 11.77 8.78 -16.30
CA ARG A 134 11.13 8.14 -17.45
C ARG A 134 9.62 8.03 -17.30
N ILE A 135 9.14 7.62 -16.11
CA ILE A 135 7.72 7.30 -15.90
C ILE A 135 6.93 8.43 -15.20
N ALA A 136 7.59 9.51 -14.74
CA ALA A 136 6.94 10.55 -13.95
C ALA A 136 5.80 11.25 -14.70
N ASN A 137 5.95 11.46 -16.01
CA ASN A 137 4.93 12.13 -16.81
C ASN A 137 3.63 11.34 -16.91
N ILE A 138 3.70 10.01 -16.93
CA ILE A 138 2.52 9.14 -16.95
C ILE A 138 1.63 9.39 -15.73
N PHE A 139 2.26 9.72 -14.58
CA PHE A 139 1.57 10.00 -13.32
C PHE A 139 1.37 11.49 -13.05
N SER A 140 1.57 12.35 -14.06
CA SER A 140 1.20 13.77 -13.95
C SER A 140 -0.31 13.91 -13.79
N LEU A 141 -0.77 15.01 -13.16
CA LEU A 141 -2.21 15.22 -12.96
C LEU A 141 -2.98 15.20 -14.29
N GLN A 142 -2.43 15.85 -15.32
CA GLN A 142 -3.05 15.90 -16.65
C GLN A 142 -3.21 14.50 -17.25
N SER A 143 -2.17 13.65 -17.18
CA SER A 143 -2.23 12.28 -17.69
C SER A 143 -3.23 11.43 -16.91
N ILE A 144 -3.29 11.61 -15.59
CA ILE A 144 -4.20 10.85 -14.72
C ILE A 144 -5.67 11.25 -14.92
N LEU A 145 -5.96 12.53 -15.18
CA LEU A 145 -7.32 12.98 -15.44
C LEU A 145 -7.90 12.39 -16.74
N ALA A 146 -7.07 12.02 -17.69
CA ALA A 146 -7.53 11.32 -18.89
C ALA A 146 -8.15 9.94 -18.57
N PHE A 147 -7.84 9.36 -17.41
CA PHE A 147 -8.40 8.08 -16.96
C PHE A 147 -9.71 8.22 -16.15
N GLU A 148 -10.13 9.45 -15.84
CA GLU A 148 -11.36 9.69 -15.07
C GLU A 148 -12.60 8.99 -15.63
N PRO A 149 -12.88 9.01 -16.96
CA PRO A 149 -14.05 8.32 -17.51
C PRO A 149 -14.06 6.82 -17.18
N ARG A 150 -12.91 6.14 -17.32
CA ARG A 150 -12.78 4.70 -17.01
C ARG A 150 -12.98 4.41 -15.52
N VAL A 151 -12.44 5.26 -14.64
CA VAL A 151 -12.66 5.15 -13.18
C VAL A 151 -14.15 5.31 -12.85
N LYS A 152 -14.84 6.24 -13.52
CA LYS A 152 -16.28 6.46 -13.35
C LYS A 152 -17.12 5.26 -13.78
N GLU A 153 -16.78 4.57 -14.86
CA GLU A 153 -17.46 3.35 -15.29
C GLU A 153 -17.39 2.25 -14.22
N HIS A 154 -16.19 1.99 -13.66
CA HIS A 154 -16.03 1.03 -12.57
C HIS A 154 -16.81 1.43 -11.33
N LEU A 155 -16.85 2.73 -11.02
CA LEU A 155 -17.58 3.26 -9.87
C LEU A 155 -19.10 3.17 -10.08
N GLN A 156 -19.61 3.37 -11.30
CA GLN A 156 -21.02 3.13 -11.64
C GLN A 156 -21.41 1.65 -11.45
N GLN A 157 -20.58 0.71 -11.92
CA GLN A 157 -20.80 -0.73 -11.70
C GLN A 157 -20.81 -1.07 -10.20
N PHE A 158 -19.90 -0.48 -9.43
CA PHE A 158 -19.85 -0.63 -7.98
C PHE A 158 -21.12 -0.11 -7.30
N CYS A 159 -21.60 1.08 -7.68
CA CYS A 159 -22.84 1.64 -7.19
C CYS A 159 -24.04 0.76 -7.55
N ALA A 160 -24.14 0.25 -8.78
CA ALA A 160 -25.22 -0.65 -9.19
C ALA A 160 -25.29 -1.90 -8.30
N GLN A 161 -24.14 -2.47 -7.90
CA GLN A 161 -24.09 -3.60 -6.97
C GLN A 161 -24.58 -3.22 -5.56
N LEU A 162 -24.24 -2.03 -5.07
CA LEU A 162 -24.70 -1.55 -3.76
C LEU A 162 -26.17 -1.17 -3.77
N ASP A 163 -26.66 -0.53 -4.82
CA ASP A 163 -28.07 -0.17 -4.98
C ASP A 163 -28.98 -1.40 -4.97
N MET A 164 -28.64 -2.41 -5.75
CA MET A 164 -29.36 -3.69 -5.78
C MET A 164 -29.48 -4.29 -4.37
N ARG A 165 -28.40 -4.21 -3.55
CA ARG A 165 -28.40 -4.70 -2.17
C ARG A 165 -29.28 -3.85 -1.26
N CYS A 166 -29.24 -2.52 -1.39
CA CYS A 166 -30.10 -1.62 -0.65
C CYS A 166 -31.58 -1.86 -0.98
N GLU A 167 -31.93 -1.96 -2.25
CA GLU A 167 -33.30 -2.24 -2.70
C GLU A 167 -33.86 -3.58 -2.21
N ARG A 168 -33.04 -4.64 -2.30
CA ARG A 168 -33.41 -5.97 -1.78
C ARG A 168 -33.54 -5.96 -0.26
N SER A 169 -32.73 -5.18 0.44
CA SER A 169 -32.80 -5.04 1.90
C SER A 169 -34.11 -4.41 2.37
N LEU A 170 -34.69 -3.48 1.60
CA LEU A 170 -36.02 -2.94 1.88
C LEU A 170 -37.11 -4.01 1.85
N LYS A 171 -36.91 -5.06 1.05
CA LYS A 171 -37.77 -6.25 0.97
C LYS A 171 -37.34 -7.36 1.93
N ASN A 172 -36.44 -7.06 2.89
CA ASN A 172 -35.87 -8.00 3.85
C ASN A 172 -35.21 -9.24 3.20
N THR A 173 -34.66 -9.08 1.98
CA THR A 173 -33.97 -10.14 1.24
C THR A 173 -32.47 -9.99 1.38
N SER A 174 -31.80 -11.07 1.81
CA SER A 174 -30.33 -11.15 1.96
C SER A 174 -29.70 -11.84 0.75
N GLY A 175 -28.37 -11.73 0.61
CA GLY A 175 -27.60 -12.39 -0.47
C GLY A 175 -26.35 -13.10 0.03
N PHE A 176 -25.51 -13.56 -0.90
CA PHE A 176 -24.36 -14.43 -0.60
C PHE A 176 -23.36 -13.83 0.38
N ASN A 177 -23.04 -12.55 0.28
CA ASN A 177 -22.00 -11.88 1.08
C ASN A 177 -22.51 -10.61 1.80
N TRP A 178 -23.81 -10.52 2.01
CA TRP A 178 -24.47 -9.44 2.71
C TRP A 178 -25.81 -9.90 3.29
N SER A 179 -26.32 -9.16 4.28
CA SER A 179 -27.61 -9.44 4.92
C SER A 179 -28.47 -8.20 5.00
N ALA A 180 -29.79 -8.39 4.95
CA ALA A 180 -30.76 -7.32 5.21
C ALA A 180 -31.02 -7.23 6.73
N LYS A 181 -30.95 -6.01 7.28
CA LYS A 181 -31.24 -5.74 8.68
C LYS A 181 -31.88 -4.35 8.81
N GLY A 182 -33.15 -4.29 9.23
CA GLY A 182 -33.86 -3.02 9.42
C GLY A 182 -33.96 -2.17 8.14
N GLY A 183 -34.15 -2.79 6.97
CA GLY A 183 -34.21 -2.12 5.68
C GLY A 183 -32.85 -1.60 5.16
N ARG A 184 -31.75 -2.01 5.75
CA ARG A 184 -30.38 -1.64 5.35
C ARG A 184 -29.59 -2.87 4.92
N ALA A 185 -28.68 -2.71 3.97
CA ALA A 185 -27.75 -3.75 3.55
C ALA A 185 -26.52 -3.76 4.49
N VAL A 186 -26.29 -4.86 5.16
CA VAL A 186 -25.13 -5.07 6.05
C VAL A 186 -24.12 -6.01 5.37
N LEU A 187 -22.88 -5.54 5.19
CA LEU A 187 -21.84 -6.30 4.51
C LEU A 187 -20.44 -6.00 5.05
N ASN A 188 -19.53 -6.96 4.87
CA ASN A 188 -18.10 -6.71 5.08
C ASN A 188 -17.57 -5.83 3.94
N PHE A 189 -17.20 -4.57 4.25
CA PHE A 189 -16.96 -3.55 3.24
C PHE A 189 -15.54 -3.57 2.61
N PRO A 190 -14.44 -3.86 3.35
CA PRO A 190 -13.11 -3.87 2.78
C PRO A 190 -12.94 -4.72 1.51
N PRO A 191 -13.46 -5.96 1.40
CA PRO A 191 -13.39 -6.73 0.17
C PRO A 191 -14.07 -6.04 -1.02
N GLN A 192 -15.14 -5.30 -0.80
CA GLN A 192 -15.84 -4.58 -1.86
C GLN A 192 -14.99 -3.46 -2.45
N LEU A 193 -14.27 -2.72 -1.59
CA LEU A 193 -13.33 -1.69 -2.02
C LEU A 193 -12.10 -2.30 -2.71
N ALA A 194 -11.63 -3.46 -2.25
CA ALA A 194 -10.55 -4.19 -2.91
C ALA A 194 -10.98 -4.62 -4.33
N TYR A 195 -12.17 -5.17 -4.51
CA TYR A 195 -12.70 -5.51 -5.84
C TYR A 195 -12.72 -4.30 -6.77
N LEU A 196 -13.24 -3.16 -6.28
CA LEU A 196 -13.31 -1.92 -7.06
C LEU A 196 -11.90 -1.44 -7.47
N THR A 197 -10.97 -1.36 -6.53
CA THR A 197 -9.63 -0.83 -6.83
C THR A 197 -8.80 -1.76 -7.69
N PHE A 198 -8.97 -3.08 -7.55
CA PHE A 198 -8.33 -4.05 -8.45
C PHE A 198 -8.93 -4.01 -9.85
N ASP A 199 -10.25 -3.81 -10.00
CA ASP A 199 -10.87 -3.62 -11.32
C ASP A 199 -10.37 -2.35 -11.99
N ILE A 200 -10.31 -1.23 -11.26
CA ILE A 200 -9.76 0.03 -11.78
C ILE A 200 -8.30 -0.15 -12.22
N ILE A 201 -7.44 -0.69 -11.35
CA ILE A 201 -6.00 -0.74 -11.68
C ILE A 201 -5.69 -1.81 -12.74
N SER A 202 -6.41 -2.93 -12.78
CA SER A 202 -6.23 -3.94 -13.82
C SER A 202 -6.65 -3.42 -15.19
N ASP A 203 -7.68 -2.59 -15.23
CA ASP A 203 -8.10 -1.90 -16.44
C ASP A 203 -7.07 -0.86 -16.89
N LEU A 204 -6.64 0.03 -15.98
CA LEU A 204 -5.72 1.12 -16.31
C LEU A 204 -4.28 0.67 -16.55
N ALA A 205 -3.77 -0.29 -15.78
CA ALA A 205 -2.37 -0.71 -15.83
C ALA A 205 -2.12 -1.91 -16.76
N LEU A 206 -3.11 -2.78 -16.95
CA LEU A 206 -2.97 -4.00 -17.75
C LEU A 206 -3.87 -4.00 -18.99
N GLY A 207 -4.80 -3.05 -19.11
CA GLY A 207 -5.77 -2.99 -20.20
C GLY A 207 -6.78 -4.15 -20.18
N VAL A 208 -6.93 -4.86 -19.05
CA VAL A 208 -7.81 -6.01 -18.88
C VAL A 208 -8.54 -5.92 -17.54
N PRO A 209 -9.80 -5.44 -17.50
CA PRO A 209 -10.56 -5.36 -16.26
C PRO A 209 -10.86 -6.78 -15.73
N PHE A 210 -10.66 -6.98 -14.41
CA PHE A 210 -10.86 -8.31 -13.82
C PHE A 210 -12.32 -8.61 -13.48
N ARG A 211 -13.19 -7.60 -13.47
CA ARG A 211 -14.64 -7.72 -13.19
C ARG A 211 -14.94 -8.37 -11.84
N MET A 212 -14.15 -8.05 -10.82
CA MET A 212 -14.33 -8.59 -9.46
C MET A 212 -15.58 -8.02 -8.79
N VAL A 213 -15.91 -6.74 -9.05
CA VAL A 213 -17.14 -6.09 -8.59
C VAL A 213 -18.36 -6.82 -9.12
N GLU A 214 -18.37 -7.19 -10.38
CA GLU A 214 -19.47 -7.93 -11.02
C GLU A 214 -19.58 -9.36 -10.46
N ARG A 215 -18.46 -10.08 -10.41
CA ARG A 215 -18.40 -11.49 -10.01
C ARG A 215 -18.45 -11.71 -8.50
N GLN A 216 -18.20 -10.66 -7.71
CA GLN A 216 -18.08 -10.72 -6.25
C GLN A 216 -17.07 -11.77 -5.78
N LYS A 217 -15.95 -11.88 -6.49
CA LYS A 217 -14.93 -12.90 -6.27
C LYS A 217 -13.52 -12.35 -6.53
N ASP A 218 -12.59 -12.66 -5.65
CA ASP A 218 -11.16 -12.44 -5.84
C ASP A 218 -10.63 -13.43 -6.87
N SER A 219 -10.63 -13.05 -8.14
CA SER A 219 -10.15 -13.91 -9.25
C SER A 219 -9.78 -13.09 -10.50
N THR A 220 -8.67 -13.48 -11.15
CA THR A 220 -8.31 -12.96 -12.48
C THR A 220 -9.12 -13.63 -13.58
N PRO A 221 -9.23 -13.03 -14.78
CA PRO A 221 -9.74 -13.70 -15.97
C PRO A 221 -8.91 -14.94 -16.34
N ALA A 222 -9.58 -16.00 -16.80
CA ALA A 222 -8.91 -17.23 -17.25
C ALA A 222 -7.95 -16.99 -18.43
N SER A 223 -8.20 -15.97 -19.24
CA SER A 223 -7.33 -15.56 -20.36
C SER A 223 -5.92 -15.12 -19.92
N LEU A 224 -5.74 -14.75 -18.64
CA LEU A 224 -4.46 -14.40 -18.06
C LEU A 224 -3.84 -15.55 -17.25
N ALA A 225 -4.46 -16.72 -17.22
CA ALA A 225 -3.87 -17.91 -16.60
C ALA A 225 -2.66 -18.39 -17.39
N SER A 226 -1.56 -18.68 -16.72
CA SER A 226 -0.40 -19.30 -17.34
C SER A 226 -0.78 -20.67 -17.94
N SER A 227 -0.14 -21.03 -19.04
CA SER A 227 -0.35 -22.32 -19.73
C SER A 227 -0.32 -23.49 -18.73
N GLY A 228 -1.46 -24.18 -18.59
CA GLY A 228 -1.64 -25.32 -17.70
C GLY A 228 -2.55 -25.08 -16.48
N ASN A 229 -2.94 -23.84 -16.17
CA ASN A 229 -3.88 -23.54 -15.10
C ASN A 229 -5.14 -22.89 -15.70
N ILE A 230 -6.25 -23.64 -15.75
CA ILE A 230 -7.53 -23.17 -16.33
C ILE A 230 -8.23 -22.17 -15.39
N GLN A 231 -7.79 -22.06 -14.14
CA GLN A 231 -8.35 -21.15 -13.15
C GLN A 231 -7.44 -19.93 -12.97
N GLY A 232 -8.03 -18.73 -12.95
CA GLY A 232 -7.32 -17.51 -12.57
C GLY A 232 -6.83 -17.57 -11.12
N ILE A 233 -5.86 -16.74 -10.79
CA ILE A 233 -5.38 -16.56 -9.41
C ILE A 233 -6.32 -15.66 -8.62
N SER A 234 -6.14 -15.65 -7.28
CA SER A 234 -6.75 -14.66 -6.37
C SER A 234 -5.76 -13.50 -6.15
N PRO A 235 -5.77 -12.45 -6.94
CA PRO A 235 -4.72 -11.42 -6.92
C PRO A 235 -4.66 -10.64 -5.62
N ILE A 236 -5.80 -10.40 -4.93
CA ILE A 236 -5.82 -9.71 -3.64
C ILE A 236 -5.07 -10.55 -2.60
N HIS A 237 -5.47 -11.81 -2.46
CA HIS A 237 -4.81 -12.74 -1.53
C HIS A 237 -3.33 -12.94 -1.88
N THR A 238 -3.02 -13.09 -3.15
CA THR A 238 -1.66 -13.30 -3.66
C THR A 238 -0.75 -12.13 -3.33
N ASN A 239 -1.21 -10.90 -3.59
CA ASN A 239 -0.45 -9.68 -3.28
C ASN A 239 -0.19 -9.54 -1.78
N ALA A 240 -1.21 -9.76 -0.94
CA ALA A 240 -1.10 -9.69 0.51
C ALA A 240 -0.08 -10.70 1.08
N VAL A 241 -0.15 -11.97 0.66
CA VAL A 241 0.78 -13.03 1.10
C VAL A 241 2.21 -12.73 0.67
N GLY A 242 2.40 -12.34 -0.60
CA GLY A 242 3.71 -11.97 -1.14
C GLY A 242 4.34 -10.77 -0.42
N ALA A 243 3.54 -9.73 -0.20
CA ALA A 243 3.98 -8.53 0.50
C ALA A 243 4.33 -8.82 1.97
N GLN A 244 3.56 -9.66 2.67
CA GLN A 244 3.86 -10.05 4.05
C GLN A 244 5.15 -10.87 4.15
N ALA A 245 5.37 -11.81 3.23
CA ALA A 245 6.61 -12.59 3.18
C ALA A 245 7.84 -11.68 2.90
N ALA A 246 7.70 -10.73 1.97
CA ALA A 246 8.76 -9.77 1.66
C ALA A 246 9.14 -8.92 2.88
N VAL A 247 8.16 -8.40 3.62
CA VAL A 247 8.41 -7.60 4.84
C VAL A 247 9.08 -8.46 5.93
N ALA A 248 8.63 -9.69 6.12
CA ALA A 248 9.19 -10.60 7.12
C ALA A 248 10.66 -10.97 6.83
N LEU A 249 11.02 -11.12 5.56
CA LEU A 249 12.39 -11.42 5.12
C LEU A 249 13.29 -10.17 5.05
N GLY A 250 12.71 -9.00 4.87
CA GLY A 250 13.40 -7.73 4.66
C GLY A 250 14.48 -7.36 5.68
N PRO A 251 14.35 -7.66 6.99
CA PRO A 251 15.39 -7.37 7.98
C PRO A 251 16.71 -8.12 7.78
N TYR A 252 16.69 -9.26 7.09
CA TYR A 252 17.90 -10.08 6.90
C TYR A 252 18.79 -9.55 5.77
N PRO A 253 20.11 -9.83 5.80
CA PRO A 253 20.97 -9.58 4.67
C PRO A 253 20.54 -10.38 3.42
N PRO A 254 20.83 -9.90 2.19
CA PRO A 254 20.33 -10.52 0.95
C PRO A 254 20.65 -12.00 0.78
N TRP A 255 21.81 -12.46 1.26
CA TRP A 255 22.20 -13.87 1.18
C TRP A 255 21.34 -14.76 2.09
N ILE A 256 20.96 -14.25 3.29
CA ILE A 256 20.02 -14.95 4.19
C ILE A 256 18.61 -14.89 3.64
N GLN A 257 18.19 -13.76 3.08
CA GLN A 257 16.87 -13.63 2.42
C GLN A 257 16.71 -14.75 1.38
N LYS A 258 17.72 -14.93 0.50
CA LYS A 258 17.71 -16.01 -0.50
C LYS A 258 17.70 -17.40 0.13
N LEU A 259 18.55 -17.63 1.14
CA LEU A 259 18.60 -18.90 1.84
C LEU A 259 17.25 -19.27 2.48
N LEU A 260 16.62 -18.33 3.17
CA LEU A 260 15.32 -18.55 3.80
C LEU A 260 14.20 -18.71 2.75
N LEU A 261 14.25 -17.94 1.67
CA LEU A 261 13.24 -17.99 0.63
C LEU A 261 13.23 -19.33 -0.11
N PHE A 262 14.41 -19.84 -0.48
CA PHE A 262 14.57 -21.09 -1.26
C PHE A 262 14.90 -22.32 -0.40
N GLY A 263 15.44 -22.12 0.79
CA GLY A 263 15.91 -23.20 1.65
C GLY A 263 14.90 -23.73 2.66
N THR A 264 13.72 -23.09 2.79
CA THR A 264 12.71 -23.53 3.75
C THR A 264 11.37 -23.88 3.07
N PRO A 265 10.79 -25.06 3.35
CA PRO A 265 9.50 -25.44 2.76
C PRO A 265 8.34 -24.52 3.15
N PHE A 266 8.45 -23.81 4.27
CA PHE A 266 7.42 -22.87 4.74
C PHE A 266 7.21 -21.67 3.81
N ASN A 267 8.21 -21.30 3.01
CA ASN A 267 8.10 -20.17 2.06
C ASN A 267 7.69 -20.59 0.65
N ILE A 268 7.54 -21.89 0.38
CA ILE A 268 7.10 -22.40 -0.93
C ILE A 268 5.76 -21.80 -1.37
N PRO A 269 4.72 -21.72 -0.52
CA PRO A 269 3.46 -21.08 -0.91
C PRO A 269 3.64 -19.62 -1.32
N ALA A 270 4.42 -18.85 -0.58
CA ALA A 270 4.69 -17.45 -0.91
C ALA A 270 5.46 -17.30 -2.24
N LEU A 271 6.42 -18.20 -2.51
CA LEU A 271 7.13 -18.23 -3.80
C LEU A 271 6.22 -18.54 -4.97
N ILE A 272 5.37 -19.56 -4.84
CA ILE A 272 4.38 -19.92 -5.85
C ILE A 272 3.46 -18.73 -6.12
N THR A 273 2.95 -18.13 -5.06
CA THR A 273 2.06 -16.98 -5.08
C THR A 273 2.69 -15.78 -5.81
N LEU A 274 3.92 -15.41 -5.47
CA LEU A 274 4.65 -14.32 -6.14
C LEU A 274 4.92 -14.62 -7.62
N ARG A 275 5.28 -15.87 -7.94
CA ARG A 275 5.48 -16.31 -9.33
C ARG A 275 4.19 -16.19 -10.13
N ASP A 276 3.07 -16.65 -9.58
CA ASP A 276 1.79 -16.67 -10.28
C ASP A 276 1.27 -15.24 -10.48
N PHE A 277 1.42 -14.35 -9.50
CA PHE A 277 1.08 -12.93 -9.63
C PHE A 277 1.91 -12.23 -10.74
N ARG A 278 3.23 -12.50 -10.76
CA ARG A 278 4.12 -12.00 -11.80
C ARG A 278 3.76 -12.56 -13.19
N ASN A 279 3.44 -13.85 -13.28
CA ASN A 279 3.07 -14.47 -14.54
C ASN A 279 1.76 -13.89 -15.08
N THR A 280 0.79 -13.59 -14.22
CA THR A 280 -0.44 -12.90 -14.62
C THR A 280 -0.15 -11.53 -15.23
N THR A 281 0.73 -10.74 -14.60
CA THR A 281 1.13 -9.44 -15.14
C THR A 281 1.84 -9.58 -16.49
N LYS A 282 2.77 -10.54 -16.62
CA LYS A 282 3.45 -10.83 -17.89
C LYS A 282 2.49 -11.25 -18.98
N ALA A 283 1.53 -12.11 -18.66
CA ALA A 283 0.51 -12.55 -19.61
C ALA A 283 -0.33 -11.38 -20.14
N ALA A 284 -0.65 -10.40 -19.29
CA ALA A 284 -1.34 -9.18 -19.71
C ALA A 284 -0.48 -8.33 -20.67
N VAL A 285 0.81 -8.17 -20.34
CA VAL A 285 1.77 -7.47 -21.23
C VAL A 285 1.91 -8.19 -22.56
N ASP A 286 2.03 -9.55 -22.56
CA ASP A 286 2.09 -10.36 -23.80
C ASP A 286 0.83 -10.20 -24.63
N ALA A 287 -0.34 -10.27 -24.01
CA ALA A 287 -1.61 -10.08 -24.70
C ALA A 287 -1.71 -8.70 -25.36
N ARG A 288 -1.18 -7.66 -24.70
CA ARG A 288 -1.14 -6.29 -25.27
C ARG A 288 -0.19 -6.20 -26.45
N ILE A 289 1.03 -6.71 -26.33
CA ILE A 289 2.02 -6.72 -27.42
C ILE A 289 1.48 -7.48 -28.64
N ASN A 290 0.79 -8.62 -28.43
CA ASN A 290 0.22 -9.41 -29.51
C ASN A 290 -0.93 -8.68 -30.22
N ARG A 291 -1.78 -7.95 -29.48
CA ARG A 291 -2.82 -7.09 -30.08
C ARG A 291 -2.21 -6.00 -30.95
N MET A 292 -1.23 -5.26 -30.43
CA MET A 292 -0.53 -4.21 -31.21
C MET A 292 0.11 -4.71 -32.50
N LYS A 293 0.56 -5.98 -32.54
CA LYS A 293 1.15 -6.60 -33.74
C LYS A 293 0.12 -7.06 -34.76
N ASN A 294 -1.05 -7.55 -34.30
CA ASN A 294 -2.03 -8.20 -35.16
C ASN A 294 -3.06 -7.23 -35.71
N ASP A 295 -3.51 -6.25 -34.95
CA ASP A 295 -4.67 -5.45 -35.31
C ASP A 295 -4.31 -4.08 -35.92
N GLY A 296 -3.08 -3.61 -35.78
CA GLY A 296 -2.61 -2.32 -36.34
C GLY A 296 -3.49 -1.10 -35.98
N GLN A 297 -4.60 -1.33 -35.28
CA GLN A 297 -5.55 -0.35 -34.80
C GLN A 297 -5.49 -0.29 -33.27
N GLU A 298 -5.19 0.88 -32.75
CA GLU A 298 -5.52 1.25 -31.39
C GLU A 298 -7.03 1.13 -31.24
N ASP A 299 -7.49 0.61 -30.10
CA ASP A 299 -8.90 0.71 -29.69
C ASP A 299 -9.20 2.20 -29.43
N GLU A 300 -9.40 2.98 -30.48
CA GLU A 300 -9.61 4.43 -30.42
C GLU A 300 -10.79 4.79 -29.49
N GLU A 301 -11.79 3.89 -29.41
CA GLU A 301 -12.96 4.07 -28.53
C GLU A 301 -12.60 3.99 -27.03
N ARG A 302 -11.53 3.29 -26.66
CA ARG A 302 -11.21 3.02 -25.25
C ARG A 302 -10.24 4.03 -24.63
N GLY A 303 -9.56 4.83 -25.44
CA GLY A 303 -8.52 5.75 -25.02
C GLY A 303 -7.26 5.07 -24.47
N ALA A 304 -6.14 5.79 -24.42
CA ALA A 304 -4.86 5.28 -23.95
C ALA A 304 -4.90 4.90 -22.45
N ASP A 305 -4.24 3.80 -22.08
CA ASP A 305 -4.06 3.37 -20.70
C ASP A 305 -2.59 3.58 -20.22
N LEU A 306 -2.30 3.19 -18.97
CA LEU A 306 -0.95 3.33 -18.40
C LEU A 306 0.07 2.45 -19.14
N MET A 307 -0.35 1.30 -19.67
CA MET A 307 0.53 0.41 -20.42
C MET A 307 0.90 1.00 -21.78
N ASP A 308 -0.05 1.63 -22.49
CA ASP A 308 0.23 2.34 -23.74
C ASP A 308 1.28 3.42 -23.50
N ARG A 309 1.11 4.20 -22.43
CA ARG A 309 2.09 5.22 -22.05
C ARG A 309 3.46 4.63 -21.70
N LEU A 310 3.52 3.42 -21.12
CA LEU A 310 4.79 2.73 -20.86
C LEU A 310 5.49 2.31 -22.15
N PHE A 311 4.75 1.87 -23.17
CA PHE A 311 5.31 1.50 -24.48
C PHE A 311 5.84 2.71 -25.25
N GLU A 312 5.29 3.92 -25.06
CA GLU A 312 5.75 5.16 -25.68
C GLU A 312 7.08 5.67 -25.10
N ILE A 313 7.48 5.20 -23.90
CA ILE A 313 8.71 5.68 -23.24
C ILE A 313 9.94 5.24 -24.02
N LYS A 314 10.87 6.17 -24.16
CA LYS A 314 12.20 5.93 -24.75
C LYS A 314 13.31 6.16 -23.74
N ASN A 315 14.36 5.39 -23.90
CA ASN A 315 15.64 5.61 -23.24
C ASN A 315 16.29 6.93 -23.71
N PRO A 316 17.29 7.46 -22.97
CA PRO A 316 18.02 8.68 -23.39
C PRO A 316 18.69 8.58 -24.78
N ASP A 317 19.01 7.36 -25.24
CA ASP A 317 19.55 7.06 -26.57
C ASP A 317 18.48 6.92 -27.67
N GLY A 318 17.20 7.11 -27.32
CA GLY A 318 16.06 6.98 -28.24
C GLY A 318 15.52 5.56 -28.41
N SER A 319 16.16 4.54 -27.83
CA SER A 319 15.67 3.16 -27.84
C SER A 319 14.42 3.01 -26.97
N PRO A 320 13.49 2.07 -27.28
CA PRO A 320 12.37 1.75 -26.41
C PRO A 320 12.85 1.12 -25.08
N LEU A 321 11.97 1.09 -24.07
CA LEU A 321 12.24 0.33 -22.85
C LEU A 321 12.42 -1.16 -23.15
N SER A 322 13.29 -1.83 -22.39
CA SER A 322 13.41 -3.28 -22.46
C SER A 322 12.11 -3.96 -22.01
N ARG A 323 11.90 -5.18 -22.46
CA ARG A 323 10.75 -5.97 -22.02
C ARG A 323 10.76 -6.16 -20.51
N GLU A 324 11.91 -6.38 -19.92
CA GLU A 324 12.10 -6.55 -18.49
C GLU A 324 11.75 -5.29 -17.70
N ASP A 325 12.12 -4.09 -18.22
CA ASP A 325 11.72 -2.81 -17.63
C ASP A 325 10.19 -2.64 -17.65
N ILE A 326 9.55 -2.97 -18.78
CA ILE A 326 8.08 -2.87 -18.92
C ILE A 326 7.39 -3.83 -17.92
N ASP A 327 7.82 -5.10 -17.88
CA ASP A 327 7.28 -6.08 -16.94
C ASP A 327 7.43 -5.64 -15.48
N ALA A 328 8.58 -5.07 -15.11
CA ALA A 328 8.85 -4.61 -13.76
C ALA A 328 7.96 -3.42 -13.38
N GLN A 329 7.78 -2.45 -14.29
CA GLN A 329 6.91 -1.29 -14.01
C GLN A 329 5.43 -1.68 -14.02
N ALA A 330 4.97 -2.53 -14.93
CA ALA A 330 3.59 -3.03 -14.97
C ALA A 330 3.25 -3.79 -13.68
N PHE A 331 4.15 -4.67 -13.23
CA PHE A 331 4.01 -5.38 -11.95
C PHE A 331 3.89 -4.41 -10.77
N LEU A 332 4.78 -3.40 -10.70
CA LEU A 332 4.76 -2.40 -9.63
C LEU A 332 3.46 -1.61 -9.61
N VAL A 333 3.02 -1.10 -10.76
CA VAL A 333 1.81 -0.27 -10.86
C VAL A 333 0.58 -1.08 -10.45
N PHE A 334 0.46 -2.30 -10.91
CA PHE A 334 -0.63 -3.20 -10.56
C PHE A 334 -0.63 -3.55 -9.06
N SER A 335 0.52 -3.97 -8.53
CA SER A 335 0.66 -4.37 -7.12
C SER A 335 0.46 -3.20 -6.15
N ALA A 336 1.07 -2.04 -6.42
CA ALA A 336 1.04 -0.90 -5.51
C ALA A 336 -0.25 -0.07 -5.60
N GLY A 337 -0.88 -0.01 -6.77
CA GLY A 337 -2.01 0.88 -7.03
C GLY A 337 -3.34 0.38 -6.47
N SER A 338 -3.51 -0.94 -6.32
CA SER A 338 -4.74 -1.56 -5.84
C SER A 338 -4.86 -1.53 -4.31
N ASP A 339 -3.99 -2.25 -3.61
CA ASP A 339 -4.10 -2.49 -2.16
C ASP A 339 -4.02 -1.21 -1.33
N THR A 340 -3.12 -0.30 -1.68
CA THR A 340 -2.96 0.94 -0.91
C THR A 340 -4.22 1.79 -0.94
N THR A 341 -4.86 1.89 -2.09
CA THR A 341 -6.09 2.67 -2.29
C THR A 341 -7.28 2.00 -1.61
N ALA A 342 -7.45 0.68 -1.77
CA ALA A 342 -8.51 -0.10 -1.12
C ALA A 342 -8.48 0.05 0.41
N ASN A 343 -7.29 -0.11 0.99
CA ASN A 343 -7.11 -0.07 2.42
C ASN A 343 -7.25 1.35 2.99
N SER A 344 -6.81 2.37 2.26
CA SER A 344 -7.04 3.77 2.61
C SER A 344 -8.53 4.12 2.61
N LEU A 345 -9.29 3.68 1.60
CA LEU A 345 -10.74 3.86 1.53
C LEU A 345 -11.47 3.08 2.63
N SER A 346 -11.00 1.89 2.97
CA SER A 346 -11.56 1.09 4.07
C SER A 346 -11.41 1.81 5.41
N GLY A 347 -10.24 2.35 5.69
CA GLY A 347 -9.98 3.17 6.86
C GLY A 347 -10.84 4.45 6.87
N LEU A 348 -10.89 5.17 5.76
CA LEU A 348 -11.70 6.36 5.60
C LEU A 348 -13.19 6.07 5.84
N SER A 349 -13.71 4.99 5.24
CA SER A 349 -15.11 4.59 5.40
C SER A 349 -15.44 4.24 6.85
N TYR A 350 -14.55 3.53 7.54
CA TYR A 350 -14.70 3.23 8.96
C TYR A 350 -14.73 4.50 9.82
N TYR A 351 -13.79 5.43 9.61
CA TYR A 351 -13.74 6.66 10.40
C TYR A 351 -14.93 7.56 10.18
N ILE A 352 -15.40 7.72 8.94
CA ILE A 352 -16.60 8.53 8.65
C ILE A 352 -17.86 7.85 9.21
N ALA A 353 -18.02 6.53 9.04
CA ALA A 353 -19.15 5.79 9.58
C ALA A 353 -19.20 5.83 11.12
N SER A 354 -18.03 5.85 11.77
CA SER A 354 -17.90 5.95 13.24
C SER A 354 -18.14 7.35 13.78
N ASN A 355 -18.19 8.37 12.93
CA ASN A 355 -18.29 9.79 13.32
C ASN A 355 -19.49 10.47 12.68
N PRO A 356 -20.72 10.34 13.26
CA PRO A 356 -21.94 10.88 12.68
C PRO A 356 -21.88 12.38 12.37
N ARG A 357 -21.18 13.17 13.21
CA ARG A 357 -20.97 14.60 13.01
C ARG A 357 -20.18 14.89 11.72
N ALA A 358 -19.07 14.20 11.54
CA ALA A 358 -18.22 14.36 10.35
C ALA A 358 -18.97 13.87 9.09
N ARG A 359 -19.66 12.72 9.19
CA ARG A 359 -20.49 12.19 8.10
C ARG A 359 -21.55 13.21 7.65
N LYS A 360 -22.30 13.79 8.59
CA LYS A 360 -23.35 14.78 8.30
C LYS A 360 -22.77 15.99 7.57
N LYS A 361 -21.69 16.59 8.07
CA LYS A 361 -21.04 17.74 7.43
C LYS A 361 -20.53 17.43 6.03
N LEU A 362 -19.93 16.24 5.84
CA LEU A 362 -19.50 15.79 4.52
C LEU A 362 -20.67 15.66 3.56
N GLN A 363 -21.78 15.07 4.00
CA GLN A 363 -22.99 14.93 3.19
C GLN A 363 -23.60 16.28 2.84
N GLU A 364 -23.68 17.22 3.78
CA GLU A 364 -24.16 18.59 3.55
C GLU A 364 -23.30 19.34 2.50
N GLU A 365 -21.97 19.20 2.55
CA GLU A 365 -21.09 19.78 1.52
C GLU A 365 -21.32 19.15 0.15
N LEU A 366 -21.39 17.81 0.09
CA LEU A 366 -21.61 17.07 -1.16
C LEU A 366 -22.99 17.39 -1.77
N ASP A 367 -24.03 17.43 -0.95
CA ASP A 367 -25.38 17.79 -1.39
C ASP A 367 -25.40 19.21 -1.98
N SER A 368 -24.80 20.18 -1.29
CA SER A 368 -24.72 21.57 -1.76
C SER A 368 -23.95 21.69 -3.09
N ALA A 369 -22.83 20.94 -3.23
CA ALA A 369 -21.96 21.05 -4.41
C ALA A 369 -22.53 20.32 -5.64
N LEU A 370 -23.27 19.23 -5.44
CA LEU A 370 -23.71 18.34 -6.52
C LEU A 370 -25.17 18.58 -6.94
N SER A 371 -26.01 19.15 -6.07
CA SER A 371 -27.41 19.46 -6.39
C SER A 371 -27.55 20.61 -7.41
N SER A 372 -26.57 21.51 -7.49
CA SER A 372 -26.63 22.70 -8.36
C SER A 372 -26.23 22.42 -9.83
N SER A 373 -25.86 21.19 -10.16
CA SER A 373 -25.32 20.87 -11.49
C SER A 373 -26.30 20.16 -12.44
N VAL A 374 -27.60 20.03 -12.07
CA VAL A 374 -28.50 19.16 -12.83
C VAL A 374 -29.84 19.82 -13.16
N GLU A 375 -30.00 20.18 -14.43
CA GLU A 375 -31.30 20.22 -15.15
C GLU A 375 -31.54 18.84 -15.79
N PHE A 376 -31.54 17.75 -15.03
CA PHE A 376 -31.82 16.42 -15.56
C PHE A 376 -33.01 15.76 -14.84
N ASP A 377 -33.69 14.88 -15.57
CA ASP A 377 -34.77 14.03 -15.10
C ASP A 377 -34.36 13.27 -13.81
N ASP A 378 -35.24 13.23 -12.81
CA ASP A 378 -34.96 12.66 -11.46
C ASP A 378 -34.28 11.27 -11.48
N ASP A 379 -34.59 10.44 -12.50
CA ASP A 379 -34.00 9.11 -12.66
C ASP A 379 -32.53 9.14 -13.13
N GLN A 380 -32.10 10.19 -13.86
CA GLN A 380 -30.72 10.28 -14.35
C GLN A 380 -29.76 10.85 -13.28
N VAL A 381 -30.22 11.71 -12.39
CA VAL A 381 -29.43 12.25 -11.26
C VAL A 381 -28.98 11.14 -10.32
N ALA A 382 -29.84 10.16 -10.11
CA ALA A 382 -29.60 9.02 -9.24
C ALA A 382 -28.45 8.11 -9.68
N HIS A 383 -27.98 8.22 -10.93
CA HIS A 383 -26.95 7.35 -11.50
C HIS A 383 -25.61 8.03 -11.80
N THR A 384 -25.51 9.35 -11.63
CA THR A 384 -24.30 10.10 -11.99
C THR A 384 -23.21 10.02 -10.91
N VAL A 385 -22.02 9.62 -11.33
CA VAL A 385 -20.77 9.77 -10.57
C VAL A 385 -20.26 11.20 -10.82
N PRO A 386 -19.96 12.00 -9.78
CA PRO A 386 -19.46 13.36 -9.97
C PRO A 386 -18.15 13.38 -10.76
N SER A 387 -17.86 14.49 -11.44
CA SER A 387 -16.55 14.69 -12.06
C SER A 387 -15.52 15.13 -11.01
N TYR A 388 -14.25 14.84 -11.29
CA TYR A 388 -13.16 15.34 -10.45
C TYR A 388 -13.17 16.87 -10.33
N GLU A 389 -13.51 17.56 -11.38
CA GLU A 389 -13.60 19.03 -11.41
C GLU A 389 -14.63 19.58 -10.40
N GLN A 390 -15.76 18.90 -10.23
CA GLN A 390 -16.80 19.29 -9.28
C GLN A 390 -16.37 19.10 -7.82
N ILE A 391 -15.51 18.13 -7.53
CA ILE A 391 -15.22 17.72 -6.14
C ILE A 391 -13.79 18.06 -5.67
N LYS A 392 -12.85 18.32 -6.57
CA LYS A 392 -11.42 18.51 -6.24
C LYS A 392 -11.16 19.61 -5.19
N ASN A 393 -11.98 20.63 -5.16
CA ASN A 393 -11.82 21.79 -4.29
C ASN A 393 -12.78 21.81 -3.09
N LEU A 394 -13.55 20.74 -2.85
CA LEU A 394 -14.43 20.65 -1.69
C LEU A 394 -13.61 20.56 -0.40
N PRO A 395 -13.64 21.57 0.47
CA PRO A 395 -12.71 21.66 1.59
C PRO A 395 -12.93 20.56 2.63
N TYR A 396 -14.19 20.23 2.94
CA TYR A 396 -14.49 19.22 3.95
C TYR A 396 -14.21 17.79 3.44
N LEU A 397 -14.53 17.50 2.17
CA LEU A 397 -14.18 16.24 1.52
C LEU A 397 -12.64 16.00 1.55
N ASN A 398 -11.86 17.01 1.15
CA ASN A 398 -10.40 16.94 1.19
C ASN A 398 -9.87 16.75 2.61
N ALA A 399 -10.46 17.45 3.58
CA ALA A 399 -10.11 17.31 4.99
C ALA A 399 -10.43 15.90 5.52
N CYS A 400 -11.59 15.33 5.17
CA CYS A 400 -11.96 13.96 5.50
C CYS A 400 -10.96 12.94 4.95
N VAL A 401 -10.58 13.07 3.68
CA VAL A 401 -9.61 12.17 3.03
C VAL A 401 -8.23 12.28 3.70
N LYS A 402 -7.72 13.50 3.93
CA LYS A 402 -6.44 13.70 4.62
C LYS A 402 -6.45 13.12 6.03
N GLU A 403 -7.51 13.33 6.78
CA GLU A 403 -7.63 12.83 8.16
C GLU A 403 -7.74 11.30 8.20
N GLY A 404 -8.47 10.71 7.27
CA GLY A 404 -8.53 9.26 7.09
C GLY A 404 -7.16 8.67 6.80
N LEU A 405 -6.42 9.26 5.86
CA LEU A 405 -5.04 8.84 5.53
C LEU A 405 -4.08 9.00 6.70
N ARG A 406 -4.20 10.07 7.48
CA ARG A 406 -3.38 10.31 8.67
C ARG A 406 -3.59 9.20 9.71
N LEU A 407 -4.83 8.97 10.12
CA LEU A 407 -5.14 8.00 11.17
C LEU A 407 -4.98 6.55 10.72
N TYR A 408 -5.39 6.24 9.49
CA TYR A 408 -5.22 4.87 8.99
C TYR A 408 -3.74 4.52 8.80
N SER A 409 -2.93 5.47 8.33
CA SER A 409 -1.48 5.28 8.10
C SER A 409 -1.19 4.03 7.27
N THR A 410 -1.61 4.00 6.03
CA THR A 410 -1.61 2.82 5.13
C THR A 410 -0.27 2.10 5.09
N LEU A 411 0.85 2.83 5.08
CA LEU A 411 2.21 2.30 5.24
C LEU A 411 2.78 2.78 6.59
N GLY A 412 2.30 2.21 7.69
CA GLY A 412 2.57 2.68 9.04
C GLY A 412 3.96 2.35 9.58
N LEU A 413 4.62 1.34 9.04
CA LEU A 413 5.81 0.69 9.61
C LEU A 413 7.11 1.55 9.60
N GLY A 414 7.15 2.63 8.81
CA GLY A 414 8.39 3.38 8.59
C GLY A 414 9.34 2.68 7.62
N LEU A 415 9.42 3.18 6.39
CA LEU A 415 10.23 2.59 5.33
C LEU A 415 11.74 2.80 5.60
N PRO A 416 12.56 1.75 5.77
CA PRO A 416 13.92 1.89 6.27
C PRO A 416 14.87 2.54 5.27
N ARG A 417 15.76 3.39 5.80
CA ARG A 417 16.86 4.04 5.08
C ARG A 417 18.18 3.67 5.72
N VAL A 418 19.25 3.65 4.94
CA VAL A 418 20.61 3.43 5.42
C VAL A 418 21.46 4.69 5.20
N VAL A 419 22.26 5.02 6.20
CA VAL A 419 23.26 6.08 6.09
C VAL A 419 24.40 5.56 5.21
N PRO A 420 24.70 6.20 4.07
CA PRO A 420 25.69 5.71 3.13
C PRO A 420 27.13 5.89 3.66
N PRO A 421 28.11 5.16 3.10
CA PRO A 421 29.52 5.32 3.42
C PRO A 421 29.98 6.78 3.34
N GLY A 422 30.82 7.19 4.29
CA GLY A 422 31.38 8.55 4.34
C GLY A 422 30.41 9.65 4.79
N LYS A 423 29.20 9.29 5.23
CA LYS A 423 28.19 10.24 5.73
C LYS A 423 27.79 9.93 7.17
N THR A 424 27.29 10.95 7.84
CA THR A 424 26.60 10.85 9.12
C THR A 424 25.24 11.55 9.01
N LEU A 425 24.33 11.21 9.89
CA LEU A 425 23.01 11.84 10.01
C LEU A 425 22.78 12.22 11.47
N THR A 426 22.40 13.46 11.74
CA THR A 426 22.07 13.90 13.10
C THR A 426 20.57 14.22 13.16
N ILE A 427 19.88 13.62 14.15
CA ILE A 427 18.44 13.83 14.40
C ILE A 427 18.27 14.05 15.91
N ALA A 428 17.66 15.16 16.29
CA ALA A 428 17.37 15.51 17.69
C ALA A 428 18.57 15.30 18.65
N GLY A 429 19.78 15.68 18.20
CA GLY A 429 21.02 15.58 18.96
C GLY A 429 21.75 14.23 18.87
N GLU A 430 21.12 13.19 18.32
CA GLU A 430 21.73 11.87 18.15
C GLU A 430 22.36 11.74 16.77
N THR A 431 23.62 11.28 16.72
CA THR A 431 24.36 11.08 15.45
C THR A 431 24.40 9.60 15.06
N PHE A 432 24.05 9.32 13.82
CA PHE A 432 24.03 8.01 13.20
C PHE A 432 25.12 7.92 12.13
N ASN A 433 26.02 6.94 12.28
CA ASN A 433 27.14 6.73 11.38
C ASN A 433 26.74 5.91 10.14
N ALA A 434 27.64 5.85 9.16
CA ALA A 434 27.48 5.02 7.98
C ALA A 434 27.13 3.57 8.35
N GLY A 435 26.20 2.96 7.64
CA GLY A 435 25.67 1.61 7.91
C GLY A 435 24.50 1.57 8.87
N SER A 436 24.18 2.67 9.57
CA SER A 436 22.99 2.76 10.41
C SER A 436 21.72 2.65 9.57
N VAL A 437 20.79 1.82 9.98
CA VAL A 437 19.44 1.73 9.38
C VAL A 437 18.47 2.51 10.25
N ILE A 438 17.68 3.37 9.64
CA ILE A 438 16.76 4.27 10.33
C ILE A 438 15.39 4.19 9.68
N SER A 439 14.36 4.15 10.50
CA SER A 439 12.96 4.26 10.06
C SER A 439 12.20 5.25 10.94
N VAL A 440 11.26 5.98 10.33
CA VAL A 440 10.34 6.89 11.01
C VAL A 440 8.92 6.39 10.72
N PRO A 441 8.30 5.64 11.65
CA PRO A 441 6.98 5.06 11.44
C PRO A 441 5.90 6.15 11.36
N SER A 442 5.22 6.25 10.21
CA SER A 442 4.15 7.22 10.03
C SER A 442 2.96 6.95 10.97
N TYR A 443 2.74 5.71 11.38
CA TYR A 443 1.72 5.36 12.36
C TYR A 443 1.92 6.09 13.70
N LEU A 444 3.15 6.23 14.15
CA LEU A 444 3.51 6.94 15.38
C LEU A 444 3.50 8.46 15.17
N THR A 445 4.16 8.94 14.12
CA THR A 445 4.25 10.38 13.87
C THR A 445 2.88 11.01 13.57
N ASN A 446 1.99 10.27 12.94
CA ASN A 446 0.60 10.68 12.69
C ASN A 446 -0.28 10.73 13.97
N ARG A 447 0.23 10.26 15.12
CA ARG A 447 -0.43 10.27 16.43
C ARG A 447 0.31 11.09 17.49
N SER A 448 1.33 11.81 17.06
CA SER A 448 2.10 12.69 17.95
C SER A 448 1.38 13.99 18.29
N SER A 449 1.86 14.71 19.29
CA SER A 449 1.29 15.98 19.79
C SER A 449 1.28 17.12 18.77
N VAL A 450 2.04 17.02 17.67
CA VAL A 450 1.98 18.02 16.57
C VAL A 450 0.60 18.13 15.93
N TRP A 451 -0.25 17.10 16.07
CA TRP A 451 -1.61 17.06 15.58
C TRP A 451 -2.63 17.67 16.55
N GLY A 452 -2.20 18.31 17.64
CA GLY A 452 -3.03 18.95 18.65
C GLY A 452 -3.21 18.09 19.90
N SER A 453 -4.20 18.47 20.72
CA SER A 453 -4.51 17.78 21.99
C SER A 453 -5.26 16.47 21.82
N ASP A 454 -5.78 16.20 20.62
CA ASP A 454 -6.62 15.06 20.29
C ASP A 454 -6.08 14.27 19.08
N PRO A 455 -4.81 13.81 19.08
CA PRO A 455 -4.17 13.23 17.90
C PRO A 455 -4.81 11.91 17.42
N GLU A 456 -5.49 11.18 18.30
CA GLU A 456 -6.20 9.93 17.99
C GLU A 456 -7.63 10.17 17.48
N ALA A 457 -8.18 11.37 17.64
CA ALA A 457 -9.54 11.68 17.20
C ALA A 457 -9.59 11.89 15.69
N TYR A 458 -10.63 11.34 15.05
CA TYR A 458 -10.96 11.67 13.67
C TYR A 458 -11.63 13.04 13.61
N ARG A 459 -10.85 14.07 13.30
CA ARG A 459 -11.28 15.48 13.27
C ARG A 459 -10.83 16.16 11.98
N PRO A 460 -11.62 16.06 10.90
CA PRO A 460 -11.29 16.71 9.62
C PRO A 460 -11.06 18.21 9.74
N GLU A 461 -11.72 18.86 10.68
CA GLU A 461 -11.64 20.30 10.90
C GLU A 461 -10.21 20.79 11.17
N ARG A 462 -9.31 19.95 11.71
CA ARG A 462 -7.89 20.34 11.92
C ARG A 462 -7.19 20.81 10.64
N TRP A 463 -7.59 20.25 9.50
CA TRP A 463 -7.05 20.62 8.19
C TRP A 463 -7.59 21.94 7.65
N ILE A 464 -8.78 22.32 8.08
CA ILE A 464 -9.44 23.58 7.72
C ILE A 464 -8.97 24.71 8.65
N GLU A 465 -8.78 24.40 9.93
CA GLU A 465 -8.26 25.29 10.96
C GLU A 465 -6.77 25.65 10.77
N ASP A 466 -5.99 24.76 10.14
CA ASP A 466 -4.58 25.01 9.79
C ASP A 466 -4.45 25.92 8.56
N THR A 467 -4.79 27.21 8.75
CA THR A 467 -4.74 28.22 7.67
C THR A 467 -3.32 28.48 7.14
N THR A 468 -2.30 28.12 7.91
CA THR A 468 -0.88 28.26 7.51
C THR A 468 -0.37 27.07 6.72
N GLY A 469 -1.08 25.95 6.72
CA GLY A 469 -0.62 24.69 6.11
C GLY A 469 0.53 24.03 6.86
N SER A 470 0.74 24.39 8.13
CA SER A 470 1.84 23.90 8.96
C SER A 470 1.82 22.39 9.19
N LEU A 471 0.64 21.77 9.20
CA LEU A 471 0.47 20.33 9.34
C LEU A 471 0.96 19.53 8.13
N ASN A 472 1.04 20.15 6.94
CA ASN A 472 1.45 19.45 5.73
C ASN A 472 2.90 18.91 5.82
N LYS A 473 3.79 19.54 6.58
CA LYS A 473 5.17 19.07 6.77
C LYS A 473 5.26 17.76 7.55
N TYR A 474 4.21 17.38 8.29
CA TYR A 474 4.13 16.14 9.05
C TYR A 474 3.28 15.07 8.37
N PHE A 475 2.58 15.43 7.30
CA PHE A 475 1.66 14.54 6.59
C PHE A 475 2.42 13.59 5.64
N ALA A 476 2.82 12.44 6.16
CA ALA A 476 3.65 11.47 5.47
C ALA A 476 2.89 10.40 4.67
N ALA A 477 1.58 10.56 4.43
CA ALA A 477 0.76 9.53 3.76
C ALA A 477 1.31 9.09 2.39
N PHE A 478 1.93 10.01 1.64
CA PHE A 478 2.57 9.74 0.35
C PHE A 478 4.11 9.84 0.41
N SER A 479 4.68 9.85 1.63
CA SER A 479 6.10 10.09 1.88
C SER A 479 6.59 11.45 1.34
N PHE A 480 7.90 11.69 1.44
CA PHE A 480 8.54 12.96 1.08
C PHE A 480 9.70 12.75 0.12
N GLY A 481 10.18 13.85 -0.47
CA GLY A 481 11.41 13.92 -1.20
C GLY A 481 11.46 13.08 -2.48
N PRO A 482 12.66 12.70 -2.92
CA PRO A 482 12.86 12.04 -4.22
C PRO A 482 12.17 10.67 -4.32
N ARG A 483 11.88 10.05 -3.17
CA ARG A 483 11.25 8.72 -3.07
C ARG A 483 9.77 8.79 -2.70
N ALA A 484 9.14 9.97 -2.74
CA ALA A 484 7.71 10.15 -2.53
C ALA A 484 6.88 9.32 -3.53
N CYS A 485 5.65 8.99 -3.15
CA CYS A 485 4.74 8.18 -3.96
C CYS A 485 4.56 8.77 -5.37
N LEU A 486 4.85 7.97 -6.38
CA LEU A 486 4.69 8.36 -7.77
C LEU A 486 3.22 8.39 -8.18
N GLY A 487 2.43 7.41 -7.69
CA GLY A 487 1.00 7.27 -7.97
C GLY A 487 0.09 8.20 -7.16
N ARG A 488 0.62 9.23 -6.46
CA ARG A 488 -0.15 10.12 -5.60
C ARG A 488 -1.36 10.76 -6.29
N ASN A 489 -1.20 11.18 -7.55
CA ASN A 489 -2.30 11.82 -8.28
C ASN A 489 -3.41 10.84 -8.61
N LEU A 490 -3.07 9.61 -9.04
CA LEU A 490 -4.06 8.55 -9.28
C LEU A 490 -4.77 8.13 -7.97
N ALA A 491 -4.01 7.99 -6.89
CA ALA A 491 -4.59 7.68 -5.60
C ALA A 491 -5.56 8.77 -5.12
N ASN A 492 -5.20 10.05 -5.26
CA ASN A 492 -6.06 11.16 -4.89
C ASN A 492 -7.32 11.22 -5.76
N LEU A 493 -7.20 11.02 -7.08
CA LEU A 493 -8.36 10.91 -7.96
C LEU A 493 -9.34 9.84 -7.46
N ASN A 494 -8.84 8.63 -7.24
CA ASN A 494 -9.67 7.51 -6.77
C ASN A 494 -10.27 7.77 -5.38
N LEU A 495 -9.48 8.27 -4.42
CA LEU A 495 -9.95 8.56 -3.07
C LEU A 495 -11.08 9.60 -3.07
N LEU A 496 -10.93 10.68 -3.83
CA LEU A 496 -11.94 11.75 -3.90
C LEU A 496 -13.19 11.28 -4.63
N LEU A 497 -13.07 10.67 -5.81
CA LEU A 497 -14.22 10.21 -6.59
C LEU A 497 -15.02 9.15 -5.85
N ILE A 498 -14.34 8.14 -5.28
CA ILE A 498 -15.01 7.05 -4.57
C ILE A 498 -15.65 7.56 -3.27
N ALA A 499 -14.95 8.39 -2.48
CA ALA A 499 -15.51 8.93 -1.25
C ALA A 499 -16.70 9.86 -1.51
N ALA A 500 -16.57 10.78 -2.47
CA ALA A 500 -17.67 11.69 -2.83
C ALA A 500 -18.90 10.92 -3.28
N THR A 501 -18.75 9.99 -4.23
CA THR A 501 -19.85 9.17 -4.74
C THR A 501 -20.50 8.35 -3.63
N PHE A 502 -19.68 7.68 -2.83
CA PHE A 502 -20.18 6.77 -1.80
C PHE A 502 -20.95 7.49 -0.69
N PHE A 503 -20.38 8.56 -0.14
CA PHE A 503 -21.04 9.29 0.96
C PHE A 503 -22.15 10.24 0.50
N HIS A 504 -22.14 10.69 -0.74
CA HIS A 504 -23.27 11.40 -1.32
C HIS A 504 -24.47 10.48 -1.55
N ARG A 505 -24.22 9.26 -2.09
CA ARG A 505 -25.26 8.33 -2.52
C ARG A 505 -25.83 7.48 -1.39
N TYR A 506 -25.05 7.18 -0.34
CA TYR A 506 -25.44 6.26 0.72
C TYR A 506 -25.38 6.92 2.10
N ASP A 507 -26.36 6.58 2.93
CA ASP A 507 -26.26 6.74 4.36
C ASP A 507 -25.55 5.52 4.93
N VAL A 508 -24.36 5.74 5.52
CA VAL A 508 -23.39 4.72 5.90
C VAL A 508 -23.19 4.73 7.40
N GLU A 509 -23.40 3.60 8.05
CA GLU A 509 -23.20 3.44 9.49
C GLU A 509 -22.42 2.17 9.79
N LEU A 510 -21.84 2.07 10.97
CA LEU A 510 -21.34 0.80 11.48
C LEU A 510 -22.52 -0.17 11.67
N ALA A 511 -22.34 -1.44 11.32
CA ALA A 511 -23.38 -2.48 11.49
C ALA A 511 -23.83 -2.65 12.95
N SER A 512 -22.93 -2.32 13.90
CA SER A 512 -23.20 -2.22 15.34
C SER A 512 -22.22 -1.24 15.99
N PRO A 513 -22.54 -0.69 17.18
CA PRO A 513 -21.62 0.17 17.93
C PRO A 513 -20.29 -0.52 18.31
N SER A 514 -20.27 -1.84 18.36
CA SER A 514 -19.07 -2.64 18.65
C SER A 514 -18.26 -3.02 17.42
N THR A 515 -18.72 -2.64 16.22
CA THR A 515 -17.96 -2.92 14.98
C THR A 515 -16.62 -2.20 15.01
N LYS A 516 -15.55 -2.96 14.79
CA LYS A 516 -14.18 -2.46 14.68
C LYS A 516 -13.62 -2.79 13.30
N LEU A 517 -12.69 -1.98 12.85
CA LEU A 517 -11.88 -2.26 11.68
C LEU A 517 -10.78 -3.26 12.08
N SER A 518 -10.86 -4.48 11.56
CA SER A 518 -9.82 -5.50 11.76
C SER A 518 -8.69 -5.27 10.76
N ILE A 519 -7.45 -5.22 11.25
CA ILE A 519 -6.27 -4.92 10.45
C ILE A 519 -5.25 -6.05 10.63
N LYS A 520 -4.62 -6.45 9.51
CA LYS A 520 -3.42 -7.28 9.47
C LYS A 520 -2.31 -6.49 8.77
N GLU A 521 -1.14 -6.44 9.35
CA GLU A 521 -0.05 -5.62 8.84
C GLU A 521 0.96 -6.44 8.06
N GLY A 522 1.21 -6.04 6.82
CA GLY A 522 2.36 -6.37 6.01
C GLY A 522 3.15 -5.09 5.76
N ILE A 523 3.54 -4.82 4.50
CA ILE A 523 4.02 -3.48 4.11
C ILE A 523 2.86 -2.48 4.13
N VAL A 524 1.67 -2.92 3.75
CA VAL A 524 0.40 -2.21 3.85
C VAL A 524 -0.34 -2.73 5.07
N ARG A 525 -1.03 -1.85 5.77
CA ARG A 525 -2.00 -2.20 6.81
C ARG A 525 -3.28 -2.62 6.12
N GLU A 526 -3.50 -3.93 6.05
CA GLU A 526 -4.62 -4.54 5.34
C GLU A 526 -5.87 -4.57 6.20
N SER A 527 -6.95 -3.99 5.70
CA SER A 527 -8.28 -4.06 6.31
C SER A 527 -8.95 -5.38 5.95
N THR A 528 -9.10 -6.27 6.93
CA THR A 528 -9.63 -7.63 6.69
C THR A 528 -11.13 -7.73 6.95
N ARG A 529 -11.64 -6.95 7.90
CA ARG A 529 -13.06 -6.94 8.25
C ARG A 529 -13.51 -5.59 8.81
N CYS A 530 -14.63 -5.10 8.27
CA CYS A 530 -15.40 -3.98 8.79
C CYS A 530 -16.84 -4.09 8.26
N GLU A 531 -17.78 -4.38 9.13
CA GLU A 531 -19.19 -4.48 8.73
C GLU A 531 -19.84 -3.10 8.73
N LEU A 532 -20.25 -2.65 7.55
CA LEU A 532 -21.00 -1.42 7.36
C LEU A 532 -22.47 -1.73 7.02
N SER A 533 -23.34 -0.84 7.46
CA SER A 533 -24.77 -0.83 7.22
C SER A 533 -25.11 0.30 6.27
N LEU A 534 -25.62 -0.02 5.10
CA LEU A 534 -25.86 0.91 4.00
C LEU A 534 -27.35 1.07 3.72
N LYS A 535 -27.76 2.30 3.47
CA LYS A 535 -29.06 2.65 2.92
C LYS A 535 -28.86 3.69 1.82
N ARG A 536 -29.55 3.53 0.68
CA ARG A 536 -29.52 4.55 -0.37
C ARG A 536 -30.20 5.83 0.17
N ARG A 537 -29.58 6.96 -0.05
CA ARG A 537 -30.17 8.28 0.21
C ARG A 537 -31.12 8.61 -0.96
N VAL A 538 -32.22 9.26 -0.65
CA VAL A 538 -33.25 9.69 -1.61
C VAL A 538 -32.82 11.01 -2.24
#